data_32a73691c346b44b98af5170b7613c33
#
_entry.id   32a73691c346b44b98af5170b7613c33
#
_cell.length_a   1.000
_cell.length_b   1.000
_cell.length_c   1.000
_cell.angle_alpha   90.00
_cell.angle_beta   90.00
_cell.angle_gamma   90.00
#
_symmetry.space_group_name_H-M   'P 1'
#
loop_
_entity.id
_entity.type
_entity.pdbx_description
1 polymer ?
#
loop_
_entity_poly.entity_id
_entity_poly.type
_entity_poly.pdbx_seq_one_letter_code
_entity_poly.pdbx_strand_id
1 'polypeptide(L)'
;MSYRFDTLTLHAGQVPDSQYGARAQPIYLTTSFVFKDADQAASLFNMERGGHVYSRISNPTTAVLEERMAALEGGVGAIAVASGQAALHLTIATLMGAGGHVDRPQALVGKHLRQVFEDGDGLPDHPRP
;
A
#
# COMPACT_ATOMS: atom_id res chain seq x y z
N MET A 1 17.57 19.07 -1.90
CA MET A 1 16.57 20.02 -2.46
C MET A 1 15.21 19.38 -2.32
N SER A 2 14.26 20.04 -1.64
CA SER A 2 12.87 19.55 -1.64
C SER A 2 12.16 20.12 -2.88
N TYR A 3 11.54 19.25 -3.66
CA TYR A 3 10.71 19.69 -4.78
C TYR A 3 9.42 20.32 -4.27
N ARG A 4 8.83 21.22 -5.06
CA ARG A 4 7.52 21.81 -4.77
C ARG A 4 6.43 20.72 -4.91
N PHE A 5 5.34 20.87 -4.18
CA PHE A 5 4.20 19.93 -4.21
C PHE A 5 3.73 19.64 -5.64
N ASP A 6 3.52 20.69 -6.45
CA ASP A 6 3.11 20.54 -7.86
C ASP A 6 4.09 19.69 -8.70
N THR A 7 5.40 19.79 -8.41
CA THR A 7 6.43 18.98 -9.08
C THR A 7 6.34 17.52 -8.64
N LEU A 8 6.07 17.28 -7.35
CA LEU A 8 5.90 15.93 -6.81
C LEU A 8 4.68 15.24 -7.40
N THR A 9 3.55 15.95 -7.58
CA THR A 9 2.34 15.38 -8.17
C THR A 9 2.57 14.81 -9.57
N LEU A 10 3.50 15.38 -10.32
CA LEU A 10 3.80 14.98 -11.69
C LEU A 10 4.94 13.95 -11.78
N HIS A 11 5.95 14.06 -10.94
CA HIS A 11 7.23 13.38 -11.16
C HIS A 11 7.66 12.42 -10.06
N ALA A 12 7.11 12.50 -8.86
CA ALA A 12 7.52 11.61 -7.77
C ALA A 12 7.21 10.13 -8.10
N GLY A 13 8.12 9.24 -7.72
CA GLY A 13 8.00 7.81 -7.94
C GLY A 13 8.15 7.36 -9.40
N GLN A 14 8.43 8.28 -10.33
CA GLN A 14 8.55 7.93 -11.74
C GLN A 14 9.97 8.21 -12.25
N VAL A 15 10.55 7.19 -12.86
CA VAL A 15 11.79 7.30 -13.65
C VAL A 15 11.51 6.86 -15.09
N PRO A 16 12.18 7.46 -16.10
CA PRO A 16 12.04 6.99 -17.48
C PRO A 16 12.39 5.51 -17.60
N ASP A 17 11.64 4.77 -18.41
CA ASP A 17 11.90 3.36 -18.66
C ASP A 17 13.32 3.16 -19.22
N SER A 18 14.05 2.22 -18.61
CA SER A 18 15.48 2.00 -18.95
C SER A 18 15.65 1.29 -20.29
N GLN A 19 14.65 0.59 -20.79
CA GLN A 19 14.74 -0.18 -22.02
C GLN A 19 14.48 0.68 -23.28
N TYR A 20 13.43 1.49 -23.24
CA TYR A 20 13.00 2.29 -24.38
C TYR A 20 12.97 3.80 -24.11
N GLY A 21 13.27 4.22 -22.88
CA GLY A 21 13.22 5.61 -22.49
C GLY A 21 11.81 6.19 -22.43
N ALA A 22 10.78 5.35 -22.27
CA ALA A 22 9.40 5.79 -22.20
C ALA A 22 9.22 6.78 -21.04
N ARG A 23 8.62 7.93 -21.34
CA ARG A 23 8.38 8.97 -20.33
C ARG A 23 7.30 8.57 -19.35
N ALA A 24 6.22 7.96 -19.84
CA ALA A 24 5.16 7.43 -19.01
C ALA A 24 5.56 6.06 -18.45
N GLN A 25 5.10 5.75 -17.24
CA GLN A 25 5.30 4.42 -16.65
C GLN A 25 4.63 3.36 -17.54
N PRO A 26 5.36 2.33 -18.01
CA PRO A 26 4.76 1.20 -18.68
C PRO A 26 3.75 0.46 -17.79
N ILE A 27 2.70 -0.06 -18.40
CA ILE A 27 1.69 -0.85 -17.69
C ILE A 27 2.09 -2.32 -17.72
N TYR A 28 2.45 -2.87 -16.57
CA TYR A 28 2.86 -4.27 -16.43
C TYR A 28 1.66 -5.16 -16.07
N LEU A 29 0.98 -5.69 -17.10
CA LEU A 29 -0.13 -6.63 -16.97
C LEU A 29 0.40 -8.06 -16.90
N THR A 30 1.05 -8.38 -15.81
CA THR A 30 1.61 -9.71 -15.55
C THR A 30 1.36 -10.15 -14.12
N THR A 31 1.31 -11.46 -13.89
CA THR A 31 1.20 -12.04 -12.55
C THR A 31 2.56 -12.21 -11.88
N SER A 32 3.60 -12.56 -12.64
CA SER A 32 4.91 -12.90 -12.11
C SER A 32 6.04 -12.32 -12.97
N PHE A 33 7.21 -12.25 -12.37
CA PHE A 33 8.43 -11.74 -12.99
C PHE A 33 9.49 -12.83 -13.04
N VAL A 34 10.29 -12.87 -14.12
CA VAL A 34 11.38 -13.84 -14.28
C VAL A 34 12.61 -13.39 -13.52
N PHE A 35 13.31 -14.35 -12.94
CA PHE A 35 14.61 -14.14 -12.31
C PHE A 35 15.74 -14.47 -13.27
N LYS A 36 16.89 -13.84 -13.10
CA LYS A 36 18.08 -14.13 -13.89
C LYS A 36 18.70 -15.48 -13.50
N ASP A 37 18.68 -15.78 -12.20
CA ASP A 37 19.28 -16.94 -11.59
C ASP A 37 18.63 -17.23 -10.22
N ALA A 38 19.03 -18.35 -9.61
CA ALA A 38 18.53 -18.78 -8.32
C ALA A 38 18.97 -17.84 -7.16
N ASP A 39 20.15 -17.26 -7.26
CA ASP A 39 20.69 -16.37 -6.23
C ASP A 39 19.91 -15.04 -6.19
N GLN A 40 19.55 -14.51 -7.36
CA GLN A 40 18.66 -13.37 -7.45
C GLN A 40 17.28 -13.68 -6.87
N ALA A 41 16.71 -14.83 -7.19
CA ALA A 41 15.43 -15.25 -6.64
C ALA A 41 15.49 -15.33 -5.10
N ALA A 42 16.49 -16.01 -4.55
CA ALA A 42 16.67 -16.12 -3.10
C ALA A 42 16.78 -14.75 -2.43
N SER A 43 17.58 -13.83 -2.97
CA SER A 43 17.77 -12.50 -2.40
C SER A 43 16.50 -11.63 -2.42
N LEU A 44 15.64 -11.81 -3.43
CA LEU A 44 14.36 -11.13 -3.51
C LEU A 44 13.34 -11.69 -2.50
N PHE A 45 13.26 -13.02 -2.37
CA PHE A 45 12.38 -13.66 -1.38
C PHE A 45 12.81 -13.39 0.06
N ASN A 46 14.11 -13.28 0.32
CA ASN A 46 14.66 -12.88 1.62
C ASN A 46 14.57 -11.38 1.91
N MET A 47 14.02 -10.58 0.96
CA MET A 47 13.96 -9.10 1.07
C MET A 47 15.32 -8.42 1.24
N GLU A 48 16.40 -9.05 0.79
CA GLU A 48 17.76 -8.48 0.80
C GLU A 48 17.97 -7.47 -0.32
N ARG A 49 17.14 -7.55 -1.36
CA ARG A 49 17.16 -6.67 -2.53
C ARG A 49 15.75 -6.21 -2.89
N GLY A 50 15.63 -4.98 -3.36
CA GLY A 50 14.40 -4.48 -3.97
C GLY A 50 14.14 -5.14 -5.34
N GLY A 51 12.86 -5.36 -5.65
CA GLY A 51 12.43 -5.90 -6.95
C GLY A 51 11.01 -6.47 -6.88
N HIS A 52 10.56 -6.97 -8.03
CA HIS A 52 9.22 -7.52 -8.18
C HIS A 52 9.29 -9.02 -8.41
N VAL A 53 8.47 -9.76 -7.68
CA VAL A 53 8.37 -11.23 -7.74
C VAL A 53 7.02 -11.64 -8.31
N TYR A 54 5.97 -11.06 -7.75
CA TYR A 54 4.59 -11.39 -8.08
C TYR A 54 3.69 -10.16 -7.88
N SER A 55 2.81 -9.88 -8.84
CA SER A 55 2.02 -8.62 -8.86
C SER A 55 1.08 -8.42 -7.68
N ARG A 56 0.66 -9.48 -6.99
CA ARG A 56 -0.11 -9.36 -5.74
C ARG A 56 0.72 -8.78 -4.60
N ILE A 57 2.04 -8.98 -4.62
CA ILE A 57 2.97 -8.45 -3.61
C ILE A 57 3.44 -7.06 -4.02
N SER A 58 3.93 -6.93 -5.26
CA SER A 58 4.40 -5.66 -5.82
C SER A 58 4.39 -5.68 -7.34
N ASN A 59 4.14 -4.54 -7.96
CA ASN A 59 4.13 -4.37 -9.41
C ASN A 59 4.73 -3.01 -9.75
N PRO A 60 5.59 -2.87 -10.78
CA PRO A 60 6.19 -1.60 -11.14
C PRO A 60 5.18 -0.48 -11.43
N THR A 61 4.03 -0.83 -11.99
CA THR A 61 2.96 0.14 -12.26
C THR A 61 2.36 0.69 -10.97
N THR A 62 2.08 -0.18 -10.00
CA THR A 62 1.52 0.20 -8.70
C THR A 62 2.55 0.93 -7.85
N ALA A 63 3.81 0.51 -7.91
CA ALA A 63 4.91 1.12 -7.15
C ALA A 63 5.05 2.63 -7.42
N VAL A 64 4.84 3.09 -8.65
CA VAL A 64 4.86 4.53 -8.97
C VAL A 64 3.78 5.30 -8.20
N LEU A 65 2.58 4.74 -8.07
CA LEU A 65 1.51 5.35 -7.27
C LEU A 65 1.90 5.38 -5.79
N GLU A 66 2.40 4.28 -5.26
CA GLU A 66 2.79 4.14 -3.86
C GLU A 66 3.91 5.14 -3.50
N GLU A 67 4.97 5.20 -4.29
CA GLU A 67 6.06 6.14 -4.07
C GLU A 67 5.61 7.61 -4.20
N ARG A 68 4.72 7.91 -5.15
CA ARG A 68 4.17 9.26 -5.32
C ARG A 68 3.33 9.68 -4.14
N MET A 69 2.45 8.82 -3.66
CA MET A 69 1.63 9.10 -2.48
C MET A 69 2.49 9.27 -1.23
N ALA A 70 3.49 8.42 -1.03
CA ALA A 70 4.44 8.58 0.06
C ALA A 70 5.17 9.94 0.00
N ALA A 71 5.61 10.35 -1.19
CA ALA A 71 6.30 11.64 -1.37
C ALA A 71 5.38 12.84 -1.12
N LEU A 72 4.11 12.77 -1.52
CA LEU A 72 3.13 13.85 -1.33
C LEU A 72 2.71 14.01 0.14
N GLU A 73 2.56 12.89 0.85
CA GLU A 73 2.16 12.86 2.25
C GLU A 73 3.36 12.98 3.22
N GLY A 74 4.59 13.00 2.70
CA GLY A 74 5.81 13.04 3.53
C GLY A 74 6.03 11.73 4.32
N GLY A 75 5.46 10.62 3.86
CA GLY A 75 5.58 9.29 4.46
C GLY A 75 6.86 8.57 4.01
N VAL A 76 7.24 7.53 4.76
CA VAL A 76 8.37 6.65 4.41
C VAL A 76 8.00 5.61 3.34
N GLY A 77 6.70 5.41 3.11
CA GLY A 77 6.15 4.47 2.13
C GLY A 77 4.63 4.57 2.08
N ALA A 78 4.03 3.96 1.06
CA ALA A 78 2.59 3.80 0.92
C ALA A 78 2.30 2.41 0.33
N ILE A 79 1.11 1.90 0.56
CA ILE A 79 0.62 0.64 0.00
C ILE A 79 -0.71 0.91 -0.69
N ALA A 80 -0.81 0.57 -1.96
CA ALA A 80 -2.04 0.64 -2.71
C ALA A 80 -2.81 -0.68 -2.58
N VAL A 81 -4.09 -0.57 -2.29
CA VAL A 81 -5.01 -1.70 -2.14
C VAL A 81 -6.23 -1.53 -3.03
N ALA A 82 -6.98 -2.61 -3.26
CA ALA A 82 -8.08 -2.64 -4.21
C ALA A 82 -9.31 -1.79 -3.82
N SER A 83 -9.42 -1.36 -2.55
CA SER A 83 -10.54 -0.54 -2.08
C SER A 83 -10.20 0.22 -0.81
N GLY A 84 -10.93 1.31 -0.53
CA GLY A 84 -10.81 2.04 0.73
C GLY A 84 -11.15 1.20 1.96
N GLN A 85 -12.06 0.24 1.85
CA GLN A 85 -12.38 -0.71 2.92
C GLN A 85 -11.18 -1.61 3.23
N ALA A 86 -10.48 -2.10 2.20
CA ALA A 86 -9.25 -2.88 2.39
C ALA A 86 -8.15 -2.03 3.06
N ALA A 87 -8.01 -0.76 2.68
CA ALA A 87 -7.07 0.16 3.31
C ALA A 87 -7.35 0.34 4.80
N LEU A 88 -8.60 0.60 5.17
CA LEU A 88 -9.02 0.75 6.57
C LEU A 88 -8.81 -0.53 7.37
N HIS A 89 -9.24 -1.68 6.81
CA HIS A 89 -9.10 -2.96 7.48
C HIS A 89 -7.62 -3.30 7.74
N LEU A 90 -6.76 -3.17 6.73
CA LEU A 90 -5.34 -3.44 6.86
C LEU A 90 -4.65 -2.49 7.84
N THR A 91 -5.01 -1.21 7.83
CA THR A 91 -4.47 -0.24 8.79
C THR A 91 -4.81 -0.64 10.22
N ILE A 92 -6.08 -0.95 10.49
CA ILE A 92 -6.52 -1.35 11.82
C ILE A 92 -5.88 -2.67 12.24
N ALA A 93 -5.91 -3.68 11.38
CA ALA A 93 -5.36 -5.01 11.68
C ALA A 93 -3.83 -4.97 11.92
N THR A 94 -3.13 -4.02 11.29
CA THR A 94 -1.67 -3.86 11.46
C THR A 94 -1.32 -3.13 12.75
N LEU A 95 -2.09 -2.10 13.10
CA LEU A 95 -1.77 -1.21 14.23
C LEU A 95 -2.40 -1.66 15.56
N MET A 96 -3.41 -2.52 15.51
CA MET A 96 -4.22 -2.86 16.68
C MET A 96 -4.32 -4.36 16.91
N GLY A 97 -4.29 -4.74 18.18
CA GLY A 97 -4.62 -6.10 18.62
C GLY A 97 -6.04 -6.21 19.13
N ALA A 98 -6.45 -7.43 19.48
CA ALA A 98 -7.76 -7.70 20.13
C ALA A 98 -7.90 -6.87 21.43
N GLY A 99 -9.04 -6.23 21.60
CA GLY A 99 -9.31 -5.34 22.73
C GLY A 99 -8.84 -3.88 22.54
N GLY A 100 -8.23 -3.56 21.41
CA GLY A 100 -7.88 -2.19 21.06
C GLY A 100 -9.12 -1.33 20.75
N HIS A 101 -9.05 -0.03 20.97
CA HIS A 101 -10.13 0.92 20.73
C HIS A 101 -9.79 1.87 19.57
N VAL A 102 -10.75 2.10 18.67
CA VAL A 102 -10.64 3.06 17.55
C VAL A 102 -11.69 4.13 17.70
N ASP A 103 -11.25 5.36 17.94
CA ASP A 103 -12.12 6.52 17.82
C ASP A 103 -12.24 6.95 16.35
N ARG A 104 -13.45 7.03 15.86
CA ARG A 104 -13.72 7.40 14.47
C ARG A 104 -14.79 8.48 14.34
N PRO A 105 -14.65 9.49 13.48
CA PRO A 105 -15.76 10.34 13.10
C PRO A 105 -16.80 9.53 12.32
N GLN A 106 -18.04 9.56 12.77
CA GLN A 106 -19.15 8.78 12.21
C GLN A 106 -19.40 9.03 10.70
N ALA A 107 -18.91 10.17 10.19
CA ALA A 107 -19.08 10.57 8.79
C ALA A 107 -18.13 9.88 7.80
N LEU A 108 -16.99 9.31 8.25
CA LEU A 108 -15.95 8.79 7.36
C LEU A 108 -16.06 7.29 7.05
N VAL A 109 -16.90 6.56 7.77
CA VAL A 109 -16.92 5.10 7.64
C VAL A 109 -18.35 4.61 7.53
N GLY A 110 -18.74 4.25 6.32
CA GLY A 110 -20.06 3.70 6.05
C GLY A 110 -20.35 2.43 6.90
N LYS A 111 -21.57 1.97 6.85
CA LYS A 111 -22.16 0.86 7.65
C LYS A 111 -21.34 -0.43 7.74
N HIS A 112 -20.40 -0.65 6.81
CA HIS A 112 -19.63 -1.90 6.71
C HIS A 112 -18.58 -2.11 7.80
N LEU A 113 -17.97 -1.04 8.36
CA LEU A 113 -17.06 -1.23 9.49
C LEU A 113 -17.79 -1.62 10.78
N ARG A 114 -19.03 -1.22 10.90
CA ARG A 114 -19.89 -1.66 12.00
C ARG A 114 -20.01 -3.19 12.01
N GLN A 115 -20.23 -3.78 10.86
CA GLN A 115 -20.40 -5.22 10.69
C GLN A 115 -19.14 -6.02 11.05
N VAL A 116 -17.95 -5.56 10.65
CA VAL A 116 -16.67 -6.24 10.96
C VAL A 116 -16.37 -6.25 12.47
N PHE A 117 -16.84 -5.25 13.22
CA PHE A 117 -16.61 -5.15 14.67
C PHE A 117 -17.77 -5.62 15.54
N GLU A 118 -19.02 -5.61 15.02
CA GLU A 118 -20.20 -6.09 15.75
C GLU A 118 -20.42 -7.59 15.58
N ASP A 119 -20.03 -8.18 14.44
CA ASP A 119 -20.14 -9.63 14.18
C ASP A 119 -18.95 -10.45 14.70
N GLY A 120 -17.89 -9.79 15.20
CA GLY A 120 -16.80 -10.43 15.93
C GLY A 120 -17.22 -10.71 17.35
N ASP A 121 -17.61 -11.95 17.62
CA ASP A 121 -18.07 -12.47 18.90
C ASP A 121 -17.35 -11.87 20.12
N GLY A 122 -18.08 -11.11 20.91
CA GLY A 122 -17.77 -10.97 22.31
C GLY A 122 -16.86 -9.81 22.74
N LEU A 123 -17.10 -8.60 22.29
CA LEU A 123 -16.65 -7.43 23.05
C LEU A 123 -17.63 -7.18 24.21
N PRO A 124 -17.18 -7.21 25.48
CA PRO A 124 -18.05 -6.90 26.61
C PRO A 124 -18.56 -5.46 26.50
N ASP A 125 -19.86 -5.28 26.77
CA ASP A 125 -20.50 -3.98 26.90
C ASP A 125 -19.69 -3.09 27.87
N HIS A 126 -18.94 -2.14 27.33
CA HIS A 126 -18.40 -1.07 28.16
C HIS A 126 -19.47 0.03 28.28
N PRO A 127 -19.87 0.38 29.50
CA PRO A 127 -20.81 1.48 29.71
C PRO A 127 -20.21 2.77 29.16
N ARG A 128 -20.94 3.43 28.30
CA ARG A 128 -20.59 4.76 27.81
C ARG A 128 -20.72 5.76 28.95
N PRO A 129 -19.79 6.73 29.06
CA PRO A 129 -19.94 7.83 30.00
C PRO A 129 -21.11 8.74 29.66
#